data_d3894d86561c45713940b2fa937365b7
#
_entry.id   d3894d86561c45713940b2fa937365b7
#
_cell.length_a   1.000
_cell.length_b   1.000
_cell.length_c   1.000
_cell.angle_alpha   90.00
_cell.angle_beta   90.00
_cell.angle_gamma   90.00
#
_symmetry.space_group_name_H-M   'P 1'
#
loop_
_entity.id
_entity.type
_entity.pdbx_description
1 polymer ?
#
loop_
_entity_poly.entity_id
_entity_poly.type
_entity_poly.pdbx_seq_one_letter_code
_entity_poly.pdbx_strand_id
1 'polypeptide(L)'
;MNAVTTRLEHDLLGDREVPSAAYYGVHTLRALENFDITGISIAVYPDLIRALAQIKQAAAQANLQLGLLDAKRTGAIVAACKEVIDGKWHEQFVVDVIQGGAGTSTNMNANEVIANRA
;
A
#
# COMPACT_ATOMS: atom_id res chain seq x y z
N MET A 1 -0.57 -9.48 -28.00
CA MET A 1 -0.74 -8.54 -26.88
C MET A 1 -1.67 -9.16 -25.84
N ASN A 2 -1.19 -9.29 -24.62
CA ASN A 2 -2.06 -9.76 -23.54
C ASN A 2 -2.88 -8.57 -23.02
N ALA A 3 -4.20 -8.77 -22.95
CA ALA A 3 -5.05 -7.80 -22.28
C ALA A 3 -4.67 -7.72 -20.81
N VAL A 4 -4.61 -6.50 -20.26
CA VAL A 4 -4.43 -6.30 -18.82
C VAL A 4 -5.70 -6.78 -18.13
N THR A 5 -5.56 -7.76 -17.25
CA THR A 5 -6.68 -8.20 -16.42
C THR A 5 -6.83 -7.25 -15.23
N THR A 6 -8.07 -6.97 -14.89
CA THR A 6 -8.42 -6.10 -13.76
C THR A 6 -9.30 -6.85 -12.77
N ARG A 7 -9.32 -6.35 -11.53
CA ARG A 7 -10.30 -6.72 -10.51
C ARG A 7 -11.11 -5.50 -10.14
N LEU A 8 -12.38 -5.70 -9.80
CA LEU A 8 -13.25 -4.64 -9.33
C LEU A 8 -13.02 -4.42 -7.84
N GLU A 9 -12.77 -3.17 -7.44
CA GLU A 9 -12.72 -2.76 -6.04
C GLU A 9 -13.70 -1.62 -5.81
N HIS A 10 -14.22 -1.55 -4.59
CA HIS A 10 -15.24 -0.60 -4.17
C HIS A 10 -14.76 0.25 -2.99
N ASP A 11 -15.03 1.55 -3.04
CA ASP A 11 -14.93 2.45 -1.89
C ASP A 11 -16.16 3.34 -1.80
N LEU A 12 -16.16 4.32 -0.91
CA LEU A 12 -17.31 5.21 -0.72
C LEU A 12 -17.62 6.09 -1.95
N LEU A 13 -16.67 6.21 -2.88
CA LEU A 13 -16.85 6.97 -4.12
C LEU A 13 -17.36 6.10 -5.28
N GLY A 14 -17.42 4.80 -5.12
CA GLY A 14 -17.92 3.85 -6.11
C GLY A 14 -16.89 2.83 -6.55
N ASP A 15 -17.20 2.15 -7.65
CA ASP A 15 -16.40 1.06 -8.17
C ASP A 15 -15.29 1.56 -9.10
N ARG A 16 -14.13 0.93 -9.03
CA ARG A 16 -13.01 1.15 -9.94
C ARG A 16 -12.33 -0.17 -10.27
N GLU A 17 -11.82 -0.25 -11.48
CA GLU A 17 -11.03 -1.40 -11.92
C GLU A 17 -9.55 -1.17 -11.58
N VAL A 18 -8.98 -2.10 -10.81
CA VAL A 18 -7.57 -2.10 -10.39
C VAL A 18 -6.86 -3.24 -11.12
N PRO A 19 -5.62 -3.07 -11.61
CA PRO A 19 -4.88 -4.17 -12.23
C PRO A 19 -4.82 -5.39 -11.31
N SER A 20 -5.18 -6.57 -11.82
CA SER A 20 -5.27 -7.79 -11.00
C SER A 20 -3.94 -8.18 -10.35
N ALA A 21 -2.82 -7.87 -11.00
CA ALA A 21 -1.49 -8.17 -10.49
C ALA A 21 -0.98 -7.15 -9.46
N ALA A 22 -1.67 -6.02 -9.28
CA ALA A 22 -1.25 -4.99 -8.34
C ALA A 22 -1.60 -5.38 -6.91
N TYR A 23 -0.68 -5.13 -5.98
CA TYR A 23 -0.95 -5.22 -4.55
C TYR A 23 -1.60 -3.94 -4.02
N TYR A 24 -1.37 -2.78 -4.64
CA TYR A 24 -2.12 -1.59 -4.27
C TYR A 24 -3.60 -1.74 -4.65
N GLY A 25 -4.46 -0.90 -4.06
CA GLY A 25 -5.90 -0.98 -4.24
C GLY A 25 -6.51 0.31 -4.79
N VAL A 26 -7.81 0.46 -4.56
CA VAL A 26 -8.62 1.55 -5.13
C VAL A 26 -8.20 2.92 -4.63
N HIS A 27 -7.79 3.07 -3.38
CA HIS A 27 -7.33 4.36 -2.85
C HIS A 27 -6.08 4.84 -3.57
N THR A 28 -5.13 3.94 -3.79
CA THR A 28 -3.92 4.25 -4.56
C THR A 28 -4.25 4.58 -6.01
N LEU A 29 -5.15 3.83 -6.63
CA LEU A 29 -5.60 4.11 -8.00
C LEU A 29 -6.16 5.52 -8.12
N ARG A 30 -7.03 5.93 -7.20
CA ARG A 30 -7.59 7.28 -7.20
C ARG A 30 -6.53 8.35 -6.98
N ALA A 31 -5.53 8.07 -6.13
CA ALA A 31 -4.41 8.99 -5.93
C ALA A 31 -3.56 9.15 -7.19
N LEU A 32 -3.34 8.07 -7.95
CA LEU A 32 -2.67 8.14 -9.25
C LEU A 32 -3.40 9.05 -10.24
N GLU A 33 -4.72 8.99 -10.24
CA GLU A 33 -5.54 9.83 -11.13
C GLU A 33 -5.58 11.29 -10.68
N ASN A 34 -5.65 11.52 -9.36
CA ASN A 34 -5.78 12.87 -8.80
C ASN A 34 -4.45 13.64 -8.78
N PHE A 35 -3.35 12.95 -8.62
CA PHE A 35 -2.02 13.54 -8.44
C PHE A 35 -1.04 13.04 -9.50
N ASP A 36 -1.42 13.15 -10.75
CA ASP A 36 -0.53 12.93 -11.91
C ASP A 36 0.25 14.23 -12.19
N ILE A 37 1.25 14.52 -11.36
CA ILE A 37 1.92 15.82 -11.32
C ILE A 37 3.34 15.73 -11.87
N THR A 38 4.21 14.91 -11.25
CA THR A 38 5.63 14.83 -11.64
C THR A 38 5.94 13.58 -12.47
N GLY A 39 5.13 12.54 -12.36
CA GLY A 39 5.45 11.22 -12.93
C GLY A 39 6.54 10.47 -12.17
N ILE A 40 6.97 10.99 -11.01
CA ILE A 40 7.97 10.36 -10.14
C ILE A 40 7.24 9.73 -8.96
N SER A 41 7.38 8.40 -8.79
CA SER A 41 6.74 7.70 -7.67
C SER A 41 7.59 7.79 -6.40
N ILE A 42 6.94 7.58 -5.24
CA ILE A 42 7.63 7.51 -3.93
C ILE A 42 8.63 6.35 -3.85
N ALA A 43 8.59 5.41 -4.79
CA ALA A 43 9.55 4.30 -4.87
C ALA A 43 11.00 4.79 -5.04
N VAL A 44 11.24 6.04 -5.46
CA VAL A 44 12.58 6.64 -5.50
C VAL A 44 13.18 6.86 -4.10
N TYR A 45 12.38 6.73 -3.05
CA TYR A 45 12.81 6.86 -1.66
C TYR A 45 12.66 5.52 -0.92
N PRO A 46 13.56 4.55 -1.13
CA PRO A 46 13.43 3.22 -0.53
C PRO A 46 13.43 3.25 1.02
N ASP A 47 14.15 4.17 1.63
CA ASP A 47 14.19 4.30 3.09
C ASP A 47 12.84 4.77 3.65
N LEU A 48 12.12 5.64 2.93
CA LEU A 48 10.76 6.04 3.31
C LEU A 48 9.82 4.82 3.29
N ILE A 49 9.88 4.00 2.25
CA ILE A 49 9.06 2.80 2.11
C ILE A 49 9.35 1.82 3.23
N ARG A 50 10.63 1.59 3.54
CA ARG A 50 11.04 0.72 4.65
C ARG A 50 10.53 1.24 5.99
N ALA A 51 10.63 2.56 6.22
CA ALA A 51 10.11 3.18 7.46
C ALA A 51 8.59 3.01 7.59
N LEU A 52 7.85 3.18 6.51
CA LEU A 52 6.40 2.93 6.49
C LEU A 52 6.09 1.49 6.90
N ALA A 53 6.81 0.52 6.33
CA ALA A 53 6.61 -0.90 6.67
C ALA A 53 6.97 -1.19 8.13
N GLN A 54 8.04 -0.60 8.67
CA GLN A 54 8.41 -0.73 10.08
C GLN A 54 7.33 -0.19 11.00
N ILE A 55 6.73 0.95 10.68
CA ILE A 55 5.63 1.53 11.44
C ILE A 55 4.41 0.60 11.44
N LYS A 56 4.02 0.08 10.27
CA LYS A 56 2.87 -0.84 10.15
C LYS A 56 3.14 -2.15 10.89
N GLN A 57 4.35 -2.66 10.84
CA GLN A 57 4.76 -3.84 11.59
C GLN A 57 4.61 -3.62 13.10
N ALA A 58 5.14 -2.51 13.61
CA ALA A 58 5.04 -2.15 15.02
C ALA A 58 3.57 -1.97 15.45
N ALA A 59 2.76 -1.32 14.62
CA ALA A 59 1.34 -1.13 14.88
C ALA A 59 0.58 -2.46 14.96
N ALA A 60 0.85 -3.41 14.06
CA ALA A 60 0.24 -4.73 14.08
C ALA A 60 0.60 -5.48 15.37
N GLN A 61 1.87 -5.45 15.76
CA GLN A 61 2.35 -6.10 17.00
C GLN A 61 1.74 -5.48 18.25
N ALA A 62 1.65 -4.15 18.31
CA ALA A 62 1.01 -3.45 19.40
C ALA A 62 -0.48 -3.80 19.51
N ASN A 63 -1.18 -3.85 18.39
CA ASN A 63 -2.60 -4.22 18.36
C ASN A 63 -2.84 -5.67 18.78
N LEU A 64 -1.91 -6.58 18.47
CA LEU A 64 -1.97 -7.95 19.01
C LEU A 64 -1.86 -7.95 20.54
N GLN A 65 -0.89 -7.22 21.11
CA GLN A 65 -0.71 -7.12 22.55
C GLN A 65 -1.91 -6.52 23.27
N LEU A 66 -2.59 -5.58 22.61
CA LEU A 66 -3.80 -4.93 23.14
C LEU A 66 -5.07 -5.76 22.94
N GLY A 67 -4.98 -6.91 22.28
CA GLY A 67 -6.14 -7.75 21.97
C GLY A 67 -7.06 -7.22 20.88
N LEU A 68 -6.59 -6.25 20.08
CA LEU A 68 -7.36 -5.63 19.02
C LEU A 68 -7.17 -6.31 17.65
N LEU A 69 -6.16 -7.15 17.52
CA LEU A 69 -5.84 -7.89 16.30
C LEU A 69 -5.47 -9.33 16.69
N ASP A 70 -5.95 -10.32 15.95
CA ASP A 70 -5.64 -11.72 16.22
C ASP A 70 -4.23 -12.11 15.75
N ALA A 71 -3.72 -13.22 16.29
CA ALA A 71 -2.37 -13.69 16.01
C ALA A 71 -2.16 -14.09 14.54
N LYS A 72 -3.17 -14.65 13.89
CA LYS A 72 -3.09 -15.09 12.49
C LYS A 72 -2.91 -13.89 11.55
N ARG A 73 -3.75 -12.87 11.70
CA ARG A 73 -3.66 -11.66 10.89
C ARG A 73 -2.38 -10.89 11.19
N THR A 74 -2.01 -10.77 12.47
CA THR A 74 -0.75 -10.12 12.87
C THR A 74 0.45 -10.80 12.20
N GLY A 75 0.50 -12.14 12.24
CA GLY A 75 1.58 -12.89 11.60
C GLY A 75 1.70 -12.62 10.09
N ALA A 76 0.56 -12.59 9.40
CA ALA A 76 0.53 -12.30 7.97
C ALA A 76 0.99 -10.85 7.66
N ILE A 77 0.51 -9.88 8.42
CA ILE A 77 0.90 -8.46 8.27
C ILE A 77 2.40 -8.28 8.54
N VAL A 78 2.92 -8.88 9.62
CA VAL A 78 4.35 -8.79 9.96
C VAL A 78 5.21 -9.41 8.86
N ALA A 79 4.80 -10.55 8.30
CA ALA A 79 5.52 -11.19 7.20
C ALA A 79 5.55 -10.30 5.95
N ALA A 80 4.43 -9.70 5.58
CA ALA A 80 4.35 -8.77 4.46
C ALA A 80 5.24 -7.53 4.70
N CYS A 81 5.21 -6.97 5.90
CA CYS A 81 6.08 -5.84 6.26
C CYS A 81 7.56 -6.19 6.15
N LYS A 82 7.97 -7.37 6.59
CA LYS A 82 9.36 -7.83 6.46
C LYS A 82 9.81 -7.92 5.02
N GLU A 83 8.95 -8.41 4.12
CA GLU A 83 9.27 -8.44 2.68
C GLU A 83 9.54 -7.03 2.16
N VAL A 84 8.73 -6.05 2.52
CA VAL A 84 8.91 -4.65 2.10
C VAL A 84 10.20 -4.06 2.69
N ILE A 85 10.48 -4.32 3.97
CA ILE A 85 11.72 -3.88 4.64
C ILE A 85 12.95 -4.48 3.92
N ASP A 86 12.85 -5.72 3.46
CA ASP A 86 13.93 -6.41 2.74
C ASP A 86 14.08 -5.95 1.27
N GLY A 87 13.26 -5.01 0.82
CA GLY A 87 13.35 -4.41 -0.51
C GLY A 87 12.38 -4.98 -1.53
N LYS A 88 11.46 -5.86 -1.15
CA LYS A 88 10.45 -6.42 -2.05
C LYS A 88 9.26 -5.48 -2.19
N TRP A 89 8.58 -5.56 -3.32
CA TRP A 89 7.31 -4.87 -3.61
C TRP A 89 7.40 -3.35 -3.66
N HIS A 90 8.59 -2.77 -3.72
CA HIS A 90 8.77 -1.32 -3.80
C HIS A 90 8.14 -0.73 -5.06
N GLU A 91 8.06 -1.49 -6.15
CA GLU A 91 7.40 -1.11 -7.40
C GLU A 91 5.88 -0.95 -7.25
N GLN A 92 5.30 -1.44 -6.16
CA GLN A 92 3.88 -1.27 -5.83
C GLN A 92 3.57 0.07 -5.15
N PHE A 93 4.59 0.82 -4.76
CA PHE A 93 4.47 2.16 -4.17
C PHE A 93 4.54 3.19 -5.30
N VAL A 94 3.40 3.43 -5.91
CA VAL A 94 3.28 4.08 -7.23
C VAL A 94 2.82 5.53 -7.16
N VAL A 95 2.35 6.01 -6.00
CA VAL A 95 1.83 7.38 -5.89
C VAL A 95 2.93 8.42 -6.14
N ASP A 96 2.53 9.55 -6.72
CA ASP A 96 3.44 10.64 -7.03
C ASP A 96 4.07 11.23 -5.76
N VAL A 97 5.30 11.71 -5.87
CA VAL A 97 5.99 12.38 -4.75
C VAL A 97 5.31 13.70 -4.36
N ILE A 98 4.52 14.29 -5.25
CA ILE A 98 3.72 15.48 -4.98
C ILE A 98 2.27 15.05 -4.77
N GLN A 99 1.75 15.31 -3.58
CA GLN A 99 0.43 14.90 -3.14
C GLN A 99 -0.27 16.04 -2.41
N GLY A 100 -1.59 15.94 -2.27
CA GLY A 100 -2.37 16.85 -1.44
C GLY A 100 -2.31 16.50 0.05
N GLY A 101 -2.44 17.52 0.90
CA GLY A 101 -2.66 17.34 2.33
C GLY A 101 -1.47 16.79 3.10
N ALA A 102 -1.74 15.91 4.04
CA ALA A 102 -0.79 15.42 5.05
C ALA A 102 -0.14 14.08 4.68
N GLY A 103 0.00 13.76 3.40
CA GLY A 103 0.64 12.52 2.94
C GLY A 103 -0.27 11.30 3.00
N THR A 104 -1.58 11.47 2.98
CA THR A 104 -2.55 10.38 3.03
C THR A 104 -2.37 9.38 1.90
N SER A 105 -2.09 9.84 0.68
CA SER A 105 -1.88 8.95 -0.48
C SER A 105 -0.72 7.98 -0.25
N THR A 106 0.39 8.45 0.30
CA THR A 106 1.53 7.60 0.67
C THR A 106 1.14 6.56 1.74
N ASN A 107 0.44 6.99 2.79
CA ASN A 107 -0.01 6.09 3.85
C ASN A 107 -0.97 5.01 3.31
N MET A 108 -1.93 5.40 2.47
CA MET A 108 -2.90 4.45 1.92
C MET A 108 -2.25 3.49 0.92
N ASN A 109 -1.28 3.96 0.14
CA ASN A 109 -0.50 3.08 -0.74
C ASN A 109 0.20 1.97 0.08
N ALA A 110 0.86 2.34 1.17
CA ALA A 110 1.49 1.36 2.08
C ALA A 110 0.45 0.41 2.69
N ASN A 111 -0.66 0.93 3.18
CA ASN A 111 -1.72 0.12 3.77
C ASN A 111 -2.26 -0.93 2.79
N GLU A 112 -2.56 -0.52 1.57
CA GLU A 112 -3.14 -1.42 0.57
C GLU A 112 -2.16 -2.48 0.12
N VAL A 113 -0.91 -2.11 -0.15
CA VAL A 113 0.14 -3.06 -0.55
C VAL A 113 0.35 -4.11 0.54
N ILE A 114 0.51 -3.69 1.78
CA ILE A 114 0.76 -4.60 2.90
C ILE A 114 -0.46 -5.49 3.15
N ALA A 115 -1.67 -4.92 3.18
CA ALA A 115 -2.89 -5.68 3.41
C ALA A 115 -3.15 -6.73 2.32
N ASN A 116 -2.97 -6.35 1.07
CA ASN A 116 -3.21 -7.27 -0.06
C ASN A 116 -2.11 -8.33 -0.19
N ARG A 117 -0.89 -8.03 0.26
CA ARG A 117 0.19 -9.02 0.28
C ARG A 117 0.04 -10.00 1.46
N ALA A 118 -0.50 -9.54 2.59
CA ALA A 118 -0.73 -10.35 3.78
C ALA A 118 -1.85 -11.38 3.57
#